data_0123c086efabcbed3bcde5777dd0730a
#
_entry.id   0123c086efabcbed3bcde5777dd0730a
#
_cell.length_a   1.000
_cell.length_b   1.000
_cell.length_c   1.000
_cell.angle_alpha   90.00
_cell.angle_beta   90.00
_cell.angle_gamma   90.00
#
_symmetry.space_group_name_H-M   'P 1'
#
loop_
_entity.id
_entity.type
_entity.pdbx_description
1 polymer ?
#
loop_
_entity_poly.entity_id
_entity_poly.type
_entity_poly.pdbx_seq_one_letter_code
_entity_poly.pdbx_strand_id
1 'polypeptide(L)'
;FSPGDFDGDGKSDMIVRDSVGGLYLFSGDGAGGWKPARAIGNGWNIFDSIIGPGDFNGDGNNDVLAREPGGALYLYPGNGAGGWLPRTAVGTGWNVMNALVTPGDFNGDGNVDLLARDSNGYLFVYTGNGAGGWSRSWMIGVGWNALKYVGAAGDFNGDGLPDVYGVDQQGRLLTYYSDGRAGWKGSEAVGAGFGWFTAIF
;
A
#
# COMPACT_ATOMS: atom_id res chain seq x y z
N PHE A 1 3.57 8.28 -2.98
CA PHE A 1 2.72 7.12 -3.28
C PHE A 1 1.52 7.54 -4.12
N SER A 2 0.95 6.59 -4.88
CA SER A 2 -0.28 6.83 -5.63
C SER A 2 -1.46 6.23 -4.88
N PRO A 3 -2.46 7.03 -4.51
CA PRO A 3 -3.71 6.54 -3.93
C PRO A 3 -4.71 6.07 -4.99
N GLY A 4 -4.38 6.17 -6.29
CA GLY A 4 -5.33 6.06 -7.38
C GLY A 4 -5.96 7.42 -7.72
N ASP A 5 -7.21 7.43 -8.20
CA ASP A 5 -8.01 8.65 -8.40
C ASP A 5 -8.50 9.13 -7.03
N PHE A 6 -7.85 10.15 -6.49
CA PHE A 6 -8.14 10.67 -5.15
C PHE A 6 -9.06 11.89 -5.17
N ASP A 7 -9.12 12.60 -6.31
CA ASP A 7 -9.97 13.79 -6.44
C ASP A 7 -11.25 13.54 -7.26
N GLY A 8 -11.47 12.31 -7.72
CA GLY A 8 -12.70 11.89 -8.39
C GLY A 8 -12.80 12.33 -9.83
N ASP A 9 -11.69 12.69 -10.50
CA ASP A 9 -11.69 13.15 -11.89
C ASP A 9 -11.48 12.03 -12.93
N GLY A 10 -11.37 10.78 -12.46
CA GLY A 10 -11.18 9.59 -13.29
C GLY A 10 -9.73 9.34 -13.69
N LYS A 11 -8.74 10.01 -13.07
CA LYS A 11 -7.33 9.88 -13.38
C LYS A 11 -6.53 9.57 -12.12
N SER A 12 -5.43 8.83 -12.29
CA SER A 12 -4.56 8.52 -11.16
C SER A 12 -3.81 9.76 -10.66
N ASP A 13 -3.73 9.88 -9.35
CA ASP A 13 -3.09 10.96 -8.64
C ASP A 13 -1.84 10.49 -7.89
N MET A 14 -1.06 11.46 -7.39
CA MET A 14 0.09 11.22 -6.52
C MET A 14 -0.03 12.11 -5.27
N ILE A 15 0.19 11.50 -4.10
CA ILE A 15 0.32 12.22 -2.83
C ILE A 15 1.79 12.23 -2.42
N VAL A 16 2.32 13.41 -2.12
CA VAL A 16 3.71 13.64 -1.72
C VAL A 16 3.74 14.31 -0.35
N ARG A 17 4.60 13.80 0.53
CA ARG A 17 4.90 14.40 1.82
C ARG A 17 6.24 15.11 1.77
N ASP A 18 6.27 16.39 2.17
CA ASP A 18 7.52 17.12 2.32
C ASP A 18 8.24 16.81 3.66
N SER A 19 9.44 17.32 3.83
CA SER A 19 10.28 17.06 5.00
C SER A 19 9.77 17.68 6.30
N VAL A 20 8.80 18.59 6.24
CA VAL A 20 8.19 19.23 7.42
C VAL A 20 6.78 18.72 7.71
N GLY A 21 6.32 17.73 6.94
CA GLY A 21 5.02 17.05 7.14
C GLY A 21 3.87 17.71 6.41
N GLY A 22 4.13 18.59 5.44
CA GLY A 22 3.13 19.04 4.48
C GLY A 22 2.76 17.91 3.53
N LEU A 23 1.47 17.73 3.27
CA LEU A 23 0.97 16.75 2.32
C LEU A 23 0.37 17.46 1.12
N TYR A 24 0.76 17.03 -0.08
CA TYR A 24 0.39 17.67 -1.33
C TYR A 24 -0.19 16.65 -2.30
N LEU A 25 -1.31 17.00 -2.92
CA LEU A 25 -1.91 16.26 -4.01
C LEU A 25 -1.42 16.82 -5.34
N PHE A 26 -0.94 15.93 -6.19
CA PHE A 26 -0.65 16.16 -7.61
C PHE A 26 -1.67 15.37 -8.40
N SER A 27 -2.71 16.04 -8.88
CA SER A 27 -3.73 15.40 -9.71
C SER A 27 -3.19 15.17 -11.12
N GLY A 28 -3.41 13.98 -11.66
CA GLY A 28 -3.04 13.66 -13.03
C GLY A 28 -3.86 14.49 -14.03
N ASP A 29 -3.25 14.84 -15.17
CA ASP A 29 -3.94 15.56 -16.24
C ASP A 29 -4.53 14.61 -17.32
N GLY A 30 -4.23 13.29 -17.19
CA GLY A 30 -4.64 12.27 -18.16
C GLY A 30 -3.85 12.29 -19.48
N ALA A 31 -2.82 13.14 -19.58
CA ALA A 31 -1.96 13.28 -20.74
C ALA A 31 -0.47 13.02 -20.40
N GLY A 32 -0.20 12.39 -19.25
CA GLY A 32 1.15 12.10 -18.76
C GLY A 32 1.80 13.23 -17.97
N GLY A 33 1.03 14.23 -17.56
CA GLY A 33 1.47 15.36 -16.73
C GLY A 33 0.64 15.50 -15.47
N TRP A 34 0.92 16.59 -14.73
CA TRP A 34 0.30 16.89 -13.45
C TRP A 34 -0.35 18.29 -13.46
N LYS A 35 -1.51 18.41 -12.83
CA LYS A 35 -2.07 19.71 -12.47
C LYS A 35 -1.22 20.38 -11.37
N PRO A 36 -1.37 21.69 -11.13
CA PRO A 36 -0.68 22.36 -10.03
C PRO A 36 -0.93 21.68 -8.68
N ALA A 37 0.14 21.48 -7.90
CA ALA A 37 0.05 20.83 -6.61
C ALA A 37 -0.88 21.59 -5.66
N ARG A 38 -1.68 20.85 -4.90
CA ARG A 38 -2.60 21.38 -3.89
C ARG A 38 -2.24 20.85 -2.52
N ALA A 39 -2.05 21.72 -1.54
CA ALA A 39 -1.86 21.31 -0.16
C ALA A 39 -3.15 20.67 0.38
N ILE A 40 -3.04 19.47 0.93
CA ILE A 40 -4.16 18.67 1.44
C ILE A 40 -3.99 18.28 2.92
N GLY A 41 -2.86 18.61 3.55
CA GLY A 41 -2.63 18.29 4.96
C GLY A 41 -1.33 18.90 5.49
N ASN A 42 -1.20 18.89 6.80
CA ASN A 42 0.03 19.26 7.51
C ASN A 42 0.21 18.36 8.75
N GLY A 43 1.42 18.34 9.31
CA GLY A 43 1.72 17.54 10.50
C GLY A 43 1.83 16.04 10.24
N TRP A 44 1.96 15.59 8.98
CA TRP A 44 2.04 14.17 8.62
C TRP A 44 3.44 13.57 8.90
N ASN A 45 4.39 14.36 9.38
CA ASN A 45 5.71 13.88 9.85
C ASN A 45 5.65 13.01 11.11
N ILE A 46 4.50 12.93 11.78
CA ILE A 46 4.26 12.00 12.89
C ILE A 46 4.12 10.54 12.44
N PHE A 47 3.88 10.29 11.15
CA PHE A 47 3.72 8.94 10.61
C PHE A 47 5.02 8.43 10.00
N ASP A 48 5.38 7.20 10.34
CA ASP A 48 6.54 6.48 9.77
C ASP A 48 6.18 5.69 8.50
N SER A 49 4.89 5.36 8.30
CA SER A 49 4.38 4.72 7.09
C SER A 49 3.07 5.36 6.65
N ILE A 50 2.95 5.63 5.34
CA ILE A 50 1.75 6.16 4.68
C ILE A 50 1.57 5.38 3.39
N ILE A 51 0.42 4.74 3.21
CA ILE A 51 0.11 3.87 2.08
C ILE A 51 -1.30 4.13 1.56
N GLY A 52 -1.50 3.91 0.25
CA GLY A 52 -2.81 4.05 -0.41
C GLY A 52 -3.42 2.68 -0.69
N PRO A 53 -4.36 2.22 0.10
CA PRO A 53 -5.00 0.93 -0.10
C PRO A 53 -5.99 0.91 -1.27
N GLY A 54 -6.45 2.05 -1.74
CA GLY A 54 -7.66 2.19 -2.55
C GLY A 54 -8.86 2.45 -1.64
N ASP A 55 -10.05 2.09 -2.07
CA ASP A 55 -11.29 2.18 -1.27
C ASP A 55 -11.30 1.08 -0.20
N PHE A 56 -10.83 1.42 1.00
CA PHE A 56 -10.71 0.48 2.10
C PHE A 56 -11.99 0.38 2.95
N ASN A 57 -12.81 1.44 2.91
CA ASN A 57 -14.03 1.50 3.72
C ASN A 57 -15.30 1.20 2.93
N GLY A 58 -15.21 1.02 1.60
CA GLY A 58 -16.34 0.69 0.75
C GLY A 58 -17.26 1.86 0.42
N ASP A 59 -16.77 3.12 0.54
CA ASP A 59 -17.57 4.32 0.25
C ASP A 59 -17.43 4.81 -1.21
N GLY A 60 -16.60 4.12 -2.01
CA GLY A 60 -16.34 4.43 -3.40
C GLY A 60 -15.22 5.43 -3.63
N ASN A 61 -14.55 5.92 -2.58
CA ASN A 61 -13.44 6.85 -2.67
C ASN A 61 -12.14 6.19 -2.20
N ASN A 62 -11.01 6.62 -2.77
CA ASN A 62 -9.71 6.10 -2.34
C ASN A 62 -9.28 6.68 -0.99
N ASP A 63 -8.71 5.81 -0.16
CA ASP A 63 -8.33 6.08 1.22
C ASP A 63 -6.81 6.08 1.42
N VAL A 64 -6.38 6.45 2.62
CA VAL A 64 -4.99 6.35 3.06
C VAL A 64 -4.92 5.68 4.43
N LEU A 65 -4.00 4.74 4.57
CA LEU A 65 -3.60 4.19 5.87
C LEU A 65 -2.29 4.86 6.31
N ALA A 66 -2.23 5.31 7.57
CA ALA A 66 -1.06 5.96 8.13
C ALA A 66 -0.74 5.39 9.51
N ARG A 67 0.54 5.00 9.70
CA ARG A 67 1.03 4.41 10.94
C ARG A 67 1.91 5.39 11.71
N GLU A 68 1.64 5.55 13.00
CA GLU A 68 2.54 6.21 13.92
C GLU A 68 3.67 5.26 14.38
N PRO A 69 4.88 5.76 14.74
CA PRO A 69 6.00 4.94 15.25
C PRO A 69 5.64 4.10 16.48
N GLY A 70 4.66 4.54 17.27
CA GLY A 70 4.11 3.80 18.41
C GLY A 70 3.23 2.60 18.03
N GLY A 71 2.95 2.41 16.73
CA GLY A 71 2.20 1.28 16.21
C GLY A 71 0.69 1.51 16.12
N ALA A 72 0.20 2.72 16.36
CA ALA A 72 -1.17 3.07 16.03
C ALA A 72 -1.32 3.19 14.51
N LEU A 73 -2.31 2.50 13.93
CA LEU A 73 -2.65 2.58 12.50
C LEU A 73 -4.00 3.28 12.36
N TYR A 74 -4.06 4.26 11.48
CA TYR A 74 -5.24 5.07 11.21
C TYR A 74 -5.66 4.96 9.76
N LEU A 75 -6.95 4.90 9.54
CA LEU A 75 -7.59 5.13 8.26
C LEU A 75 -7.93 6.61 8.13
N TYR A 76 -7.51 7.21 7.03
CA TYR A 76 -7.89 8.54 6.57
C TYR A 76 -8.76 8.37 5.33
N PRO A 77 -10.09 8.36 5.47
CA PRO A 77 -10.96 8.23 4.31
C PRO A 77 -10.86 9.45 3.41
N GLY A 78 -10.74 9.19 2.10
CA GLY A 78 -10.87 10.23 1.09
C GLY A 78 -12.32 10.71 0.96
N ASN A 79 -12.51 11.93 0.49
CA ASN A 79 -13.85 12.49 0.26
C ASN A 79 -14.24 12.53 -1.22
N GLY A 80 -13.46 11.87 -2.11
CA GLY A 80 -13.66 11.88 -3.55
C GLY A 80 -13.46 13.23 -4.24
N ALA A 81 -12.94 14.23 -3.53
CA ALA A 81 -12.66 15.58 -4.04
C ALA A 81 -11.24 16.05 -3.64
N GLY A 82 -10.34 15.10 -3.38
CA GLY A 82 -8.95 15.32 -3.00
C GLY A 82 -8.80 15.90 -1.60
N GLY A 83 -9.69 15.59 -0.69
CA GLY A 83 -9.62 15.95 0.73
C GLY A 83 -9.95 14.76 1.60
N TRP A 84 -10.16 14.99 2.89
CA TRP A 84 -10.29 13.97 3.92
C TRP A 84 -11.62 14.03 4.64
N LEU A 85 -12.15 12.85 5.00
CA LEU A 85 -13.14 12.69 6.05
C LEU A 85 -12.44 12.47 7.41
N PRO A 86 -13.18 12.48 8.54
CA PRO A 86 -12.60 12.22 9.86
C PRO A 86 -11.89 10.87 9.93
N ARG A 87 -10.63 10.87 10.39
CA ARG A 87 -9.84 9.65 10.55
C ARG A 87 -10.41 8.73 11.64
N THR A 88 -10.19 7.44 11.50
CA THR A 88 -10.50 6.42 12.51
C THR A 88 -9.27 5.57 12.82
N ALA A 89 -9.14 5.12 14.09
CA ALA A 89 -8.11 4.16 14.46
C ALA A 89 -8.56 2.76 14.02
N VAL A 90 -7.69 2.05 13.26
CA VAL A 90 -7.97 0.72 12.73
C VAL A 90 -7.05 -0.36 13.29
N GLY A 91 -6.16 -0.01 14.20
CA GLY A 91 -5.33 -0.99 14.89
C GLY A 91 -4.23 -0.38 15.76
N THR A 92 -3.62 -1.22 16.58
CA THR A 92 -2.47 -0.90 17.43
C THR A 92 -1.43 -2.03 17.34
N GLY A 93 -0.18 -1.76 17.76
CA GLY A 93 0.89 -2.76 17.73
C GLY A 93 1.51 -2.98 16.35
N TRP A 94 1.22 -2.13 15.36
CA TRP A 94 1.75 -2.24 14.00
C TRP A 94 3.24 -1.86 13.88
N ASN A 95 3.85 -1.33 14.95
CA ASN A 95 5.27 -1.01 15.00
C ASN A 95 6.20 -2.24 14.92
N VAL A 96 5.68 -3.46 15.12
CA VAL A 96 6.42 -4.70 14.90
C VAL A 96 6.56 -5.06 13.42
N MET A 97 5.76 -4.44 12.56
CA MET A 97 5.80 -4.65 11.10
C MET A 97 6.80 -3.69 10.46
N ASN A 98 7.72 -4.22 9.66
CA ASN A 98 8.74 -3.43 8.96
C ASN A 98 8.42 -3.19 7.47
N ALA A 99 7.36 -3.80 6.95
CA ALA A 99 6.78 -3.48 5.64
C ALA A 99 5.26 -3.62 5.70
N LEU A 100 4.57 -2.69 5.05
CA LEU A 100 3.13 -2.69 4.83
C LEU A 100 2.89 -2.53 3.33
N VAL A 101 2.09 -3.42 2.74
CA VAL A 101 1.82 -3.45 1.29
C VAL A 101 0.34 -3.70 1.07
N THR A 102 -0.28 -2.91 0.20
CA THR A 102 -1.69 -3.03 -0.17
C THR A 102 -1.80 -3.52 -1.62
N PRO A 103 -1.88 -4.84 -1.85
CA PRO A 103 -1.96 -5.40 -3.19
C PRO A 103 -3.33 -5.22 -3.85
N GLY A 104 -4.36 -4.90 -3.08
CA GLY A 104 -5.77 -4.94 -3.48
C GLY A 104 -6.49 -6.12 -2.83
N ASP A 105 -7.50 -6.67 -3.50
CA ASP A 105 -8.21 -7.88 -3.07
C ASP A 105 -7.32 -9.11 -3.28
N PHE A 106 -6.58 -9.48 -2.23
CA PHE A 106 -5.60 -10.55 -2.29
C PHE A 106 -6.21 -11.94 -2.01
N ASN A 107 -7.37 -11.96 -1.35
CA ASN A 107 -8.06 -13.20 -0.98
C ASN A 107 -9.25 -13.54 -1.87
N GLY A 108 -9.68 -12.64 -2.76
CA GLY A 108 -10.80 -12.82 -3.69
C GLY A 108 -12.19 -12.59 -3.07
N ASP A 109 -12.28 -11.81 -1.98
CA ASP A 109 -13.56 -11.52 -1.31
C ASP A 109 -14.19 -10.18 -1.73
N GLY A 110 -13.52 -9.44 -2.62
CA GLY A 110 -13.96 -8.14 -3.14
C GLY A 110 -13.55 -6.95 -2.29
N ASN A 111 -12.83 -7.17 -1.17
CA ASN A 111 -12.35 -6.09 -0.30
C ASN A 111 -10.83 -5.93 -0.40
N VAL A 112 -10.34 -4.75 -0.13
CA VAL A 112 -8.91 -4.48 -0.14
C VAL A 112 -8.23 -5.09 1.09
N ASP A 113 -7.10 -5.77 0.88
CA ASP A 113 -6.29 -6.42 1.90
C ASP A 113 -4.96 -5.71 2.15
N LEU A 114 -4.34 -6.01 3.28
CA LEU A 114 -3.01 -5.54 3.66
C LEU A 114 -2.09 -6.73 3.90
N LEU A 115 -0.93 -6.72 3.28
CA LEU A 115 0.17 -7.60 3.64
C LEU A 115 1.13 -6.86 4.58
N ALA A 116 1.54 -7.51 5.66
CA ALA A 116 2.45 -6.94 6.63
C ALA A 116 3.57 -7.92 6.97
N ARG A 117 4.82 -7.47 6.87
CA ARG A 117 5.98 -8.27 7.22
C ARG A 117 6.54 -7.81 8.57
N ASP A 118 6.80 -8.75 9.47
CA ASP A 118 7.47 -8.47 10.74
C ASP A 118 9.01 -8.52 10.62
N SER A 119 9.71 -8.15 11.70
CA SER A 119 11.18 -8.15 11.76
C SER A 119 11.81 -9.56 11.69
N ASN A 120 11.04 -10.63 11.95
CA ASN A 120 11.49 -12.01 11.83
C ASN A 120 11.35 -12.55 10.40
N GLY A 121 10.70 -11.77 9.50
CA GLY A 121 10.45 -12.17 8.13
C GLY A 121 9.21 -13.03 7.95
N TYR A 122 8.30 -13.02 8.91
CA TYR A 122 6.97 -13.57 8.73
C TYR A 122 6.11 -12.57 7.97
N LEU A 123 5.46 -13.03 6.91
CA LEU A 123 4.50 -12.26 6.16
C LEU A 123 3.09 -12.68 6.55
N PHE A 124 2.29 -11.70 6.92
CA PHE A 124 0.88 -11.88 7.29
C PHE A 124 -0.02 -11.21 6.27
N VAL A 125 -1.19 -11.78 6.02
CA VAL A 125 -2.31 -11.10 5.40
C VAL A 125 -3.28 -10.63 6.48
N TYR A 126 -3.77 -9.41 6.33
CA TYR A 126 -4.87 -8.84 7.08
C TYR A 126 -5.98 -8.53 6.07
N THR A 127 -7.07 -9.32 6.12
CA THR A 127 -8.16 -9.14 5.16
C THR A 127 -9.07 -8.00 5.60
N GLY A 128 -9.37 -7.11 4.66
CA GLY A 128 -10.31 -6.02 4.88
C GLY A 128 -11.73 -6.53 5.05
N ASN A 129 -12.58 -5.73 5.66
CA ASN A 129 -14.01 -6.05 5.84
C ASN A 129 -14.92 -5.18 4.96
N GLY A 130 -14.34 -4.35 4.06
CA GLY A 130 -15.06 -3.42 3.21
C GLY A 130 -15.80 -2.30 3.95
N ALA A 131 -15.48 -2.10 5.24
CA ALA A 131 -16.09 -1.09 6.10
C ALA A 131 -15.04 -0.35 6.97
N GLY A 132 -13.80 -0.26 6.46
CA GLY A 132 -12.69 0.43 7.12
C GLY A 132 -12.11 -0.31 8.31
N GLY A 133 -12.13 -1.63 8.31
CA GLY A 133 -11.58 -2.47 9.37
C GLY A 133 -11.10 -3.82 8.85
N TRP A 134 -10.76 -4.73 9.76
CA TRP A 134 -10.20 -6.04 9.46
C TRP A 134 -11.18 -7.17 9.75
N SER A 135 -11.22 -8.19 8.89
CA SER A 135 -12.00 -9.42 9.08
C SER A 135 -11.16 -10.48 9.78
N ARG A 136 -9.99 -10.81 9.24
CA ARG A 136 -9.09 -11.86 9.73
C ARG A 136 -7.63 -11.51 9.45
N SER A 137 -6.71 -12.22 10.13
CA SER A 137 -5.29 -12.22 9.78
C SER A 137 -4.67 -13.57 10.03
N TRP A 138 -3.72 -13.96 9.17
CA TRP A 138 -2.91 -15.18 9.34
C TRP A 138 -1.59 -15.05 8.59
N MET A 139 -0.62 -15.89 8.94
CA MET A 139 0.68 -15.95 8.29
C MET A 139 0.57 -16.67 6.94
N ILE A 140 1.13 -16.06 5.91
CA ILE A 140 1.14 -16.56 4.52
C ILE A 140 2.55 -16.79 3.98
N GLY A 141 3.59 -16.46 4.74
CA GLY A 141 4.97 -16.66 4.31
C GLY A 141 5.99 -16.55 5.43
N VAL A 142 7.14 -17.17 5.21
CA VAL A 142 8.31 -17.12 6.09
C VAL A 142 9.56 -16.77 5.28
N GLY A 143 10.57 -16.18 5.94
CA GLY A 143 11.83 -15.85 5.27
C GLY A 143 11.78 -14.59 4.40
N TRP A 144 10.74 -13.78 4.48
CA TRP A 144 10.58 -12.56 3.69
C TRP A 144 11.58 -11.45 4.05
N ASN A 145 12.34 -11.59 5.15
CA ASN A 145 13.47 -10.73 5.48
C ASN A 145 14.68 -10.90 4.53
N ALA A 146 14.68 -11.93 3.66
CA ALA A 146 15.60 -12.01 2.51
C ALA A 146 15.38 -10.88 1.49
N LEU A 147 14.20 -10.26 1.50
CA LEU A 147 13.87 -9.15 0.61
C LEU A 147 14.14 -7.81 1.30
N LYS A 148 14.90 -6.95 0.63
CA LYS A 148 15.17 -5.57 1.04
C LYS A 148 13.91 -4.72 0.92
N TYR A 149 13.17 -4.89 -0.18
CA TYR A 149 11.91 -4.20 -0.47
C TYR A 149 10.83 -5.21 -0.82
N VAL A 150 9.60 -4.87 -0.47
CA VAL A 150 8.38 -5.58 -0.84
C VAL A 150 7.34 -4.54 -1.23
N GLY A 151 6.63 -4.76 -2.33
CA GLY A 151 5.60 -3.85 -2.82
C GLY A 151 4.55 -4.55 -3.66
N ALA A 152 3.47 -3.84 -3.94
CA ALA A 152 2.40 -4.32 -4.81
C ALA A 152 2.81 -4.15 -6.29
N ALA A 153 2.52 -5.15 -7.11
CA ALA A 153 2.83 -5.16 -8.54
C ALA A 153 1.59 -4.98 -9.43
N GLY A 154 0.39 -4.96 -8.83
CA GLY A 154 -0.84 -5.13 -9.58
C GLY A 154 -0.92 -6.53 -10.18
N ASP A 155 -1.71 -6.71 -11.22
CA ASP A 155 -1.74 -7.94 -12.02
C ASP A 155 -0.54 -7.96 -12.97
N PHE A 156 0.60 -8.48 -12.50
CA PHE A 156 1.85 -8.44 -13.25
C PHE A 156 1.92 -9.50 -14.37
N ASN A 157 1.26 -10.62 -14.18
CA ASN A 157 1.29 -11.74 -15.13
C ASN A 157 0.06 -11.79 -16.08
N GLY A 158 -0.94 -10.91 -15.87
CA GLY A 158 -2.15 -10.83 -16.69
C GLY A 158 -3.20 -11.88 -16.37
N ASP A 159 -3.17 -12.48 -15.15
CA ASP A 159 -4.13 -13.52 -14.76
C ASP A 159 -5.35 -12.99 -13.99
N GLY A 160 -5.45 -11.66 -13.84
CA GLY A 160 -6.54 -10.97 -13.17
C GLY A 160 -6.40 -10.88 -11.65
N LEU A 161 -5.28 -11.33 -11.08
CA LEU A 161 -5.03 -11.35 -9.64
C LEU A 161 -3.90 -10.36 -9.26
N PRO A 162 -3.96 -9.75 -8.06
CA PRO A 162 -2.92 -8.83 -7.64
C PRO A 162 -1.66 -9.57 -7.20
N ASP A 163 -0.51 -9.20 -7.76
CA ASP A 163 0.78 -9.78 -7.45
C ASP A 163 1.62 -8.88 -6.54
N VAL A 164 2.70 -9.46 -5.99
CA VAL A 164 3.64 -8.78 -5.11
C VAL A 164 5.04 -8.89 -5.70
N TYR A 165 5.78 -7.79 -5.69
CA TYR A 165 7.20 -7.83 -6.01
C TYR A 165 8.06 -7.75 -4.75
N GLY A 166 9.30 -8.25 -4.86
CA GLY A 166 10.33 -8.06 -3.86
C GLY A 166 11.70 -7.83 -4.50
N VAL A 167 12.53 -7.04 -3.85
CA VAL A 167 13.95 -6.91 -4.22
C VAL A 167 14.79 -7.55 -3.15
N ASP A 168 15.60 -8.54 -3.51
CA ASP A 168 16.45 -9.23 -2.57
C ASP A 168 17.75 -8.47 -2.24
N GLN A 169 18.56 -9.01 -1.34
CA GLN A 169 19.82 -8.41 -0.90
C GLN A 169 20.87 -8.35 -2.03
N GLN A 170 20.74 -9.15 -3.10
CA GLN A 170 21.58 -9.16 -4.28
C GLN A 170 21.08 -8.20 -5.38
N GLY A 171 19.97 -7.51 -5.14
CA GLY A 171 19.36 -6.58 -6.10
C GLY A 171 18.60 -7.29 -7.23
N ARG A 172 18.18 -8.54 -7.02
CA ARG A 172 17.27 -9.20 -7.96
C ARG A 172 15.83 -8.77 -7.67
N LEU A 173 15.09 -8.47 -8.72
CA LEU A 173 13.65 -8.25 -8.66
C LEU A 173 12.95 -9.59 -8.82
N LEU A 174 12.15 -9.96 -7.82
CA LEU A 174 11.31 -11.15 -7.83
C LEU A 174 9.85 -10.72 -7.86
N THR A 175 9.04 -11.45 -8.60
CA THR A 175 7.58 -11.33 -8.55
C THR A 175 7.00 -12.60 -7.92
N TYR A 176 6.06 -12.43 -7.01
CA TYR A 176 5.33 -13.48 -6.31
C TYR A 176 3.90 -13.45 -6.82
N TYR A 177 3.49 -14.52 -7.51
CA TYR A 177 2.19 -14.63 -8.14
C TYR A 177 1.15 -15.12 -7.13
N SER A 178 0.10 -14.35 -6.96
CA SER A 178 -1.00 -14.67 -6.06
C SER A 178 -1.87 -15.80 -6.60
N ASP A 179 -2.52 -16.53 -5.71
CA ASP A 179 -3.52 -17.54 -6.09
C ASP A 179 -4.98 -17.03 -5.95
N GLY A 180 -5.16 -15.75 -5.56
CA GLY A 180 -6.46 -15.13 -5.33
C GLY A 180 -7.20 -15.69 -4.10
N ARG A 181 -6.48 -16.38 -3.18
CA ARG A 181 -7.03 -16.97 -1.94
C ARG A 181 -6.10 -16.70 -0.76
N ALA A 182 -5.38 -15.58 -0.83
CA ALA A 182 -4.34 -15.19 0.10
C ALA A 182 -3.18 -16.19 0.21
N GLY A 183 -2.79 -16.79 -0.91
CA GLY A 183 -1.66 -17.70 -1.07
C GLY A 183 -0.87 -17.40 -2.34
N TRP A 184 0.05 -18.29 -2.69
CA TRP A 184 1.01 -18.10 -3.76
C TRP A 184 0.98 -19.25 -4.76
N LYS A 185 0.92 -18.94 -6.07
CA LYS A 185 1.15 -19.89 -7.16
C LYS A 185 2.63 -20.19 -7.36
N GLY A 186 3.51 -19.22 -7.04
CA GLY A 186 4.95 -19.31 -7.21
C GLY A 186 5.62 -17.94 -7.25
N SER A 187 6.93 -17.95 -7.52
CA SER A 187 7.70 -16.72 -7.70
C SER A 187 8.75 -16.89 -8.80
N GLU A 188 9.10 -15.79 -9.44
CA GLU A 188 10.09 -15.75 -10.50
C GLU A 188 11.01 -14.53 -10.37
N ALA A 189 12.28 -14.69 -10.71
CA ALA A 189 13.21 -13.57 -10.84
C ALA A 189 13.04 -12.93 -12.21
N VAL A 190 12.50 -11.71 -12.24
CA VAL A 190 12.14 -10.98 -13.46
C VAL A 190 13.13 -9.87 -13.82
N GLY A 191 14.11 -9.59 -12.95
CA GLY A 191 15.10 -8.56 -13.20
C GLY A 191 16.27 -8.60 -12.22
N ALA A 192 17.31 -7.79 -12.54
CA ALA A 192 18.50 -7.63 -11.70
C ALA A 192 19.00 -6.17 -11.78
N GLY A 193 19.88 -5.80 -10.85
CA GLY A 193 20.46 -4.44 -10.81
C GLY A 193 19.67 -3.47 -9.93
N PHE A 194 18.69 -3.92 -9.17
CA PHE A 194 17.86 -3.08 -8.30
C PHE A 194 18.50 -2.78 -6.93
N GLY A 195 19.69 -3.32 -6.65
CA GLY A 195 20.38 -3.12 -5.36
C GLY A 195 20.85 -1.68 -5.09
N TRP A 196 20.98 -0.86 -6.14
CA TRP A 196 21.41 0.54 -6.06
C TRP A 196 20.32 1.51 -5.61
N PHE A 197 19.06 1.10 -5.70
CA PHE A 197 17.94 1.96 -5.30
C PHE A 197 17.83 2.03 -3.77
N THR A 198 17.59 3.23 -3.25
CA THR A 198 17.38 3.49 -1.81
C THR A 198 15.91 3.30 -1.41
N ALA A 199 15.00 3.37 -2.37
CA ALA A 199 13.58 3.11 -2.22
C ALA A 199 12.99 2.62 -3.54
N ILE A 200 11.97 1.77 -3.47
CA ILE A 200 11.14 1.32 -4.59
C ILE A 200 9.70 1.38 -4.08
N PHE A 201 8.83 2.07 -4.83
CA PHE A 201 7.44 2.36 -4.47
C PHE A 201 6.49 1.72 -5.47
#